data_e99bec622b5d476a5acb5bb5d806569d
#
_entry.id   e99bec622b5d476a5acb5bb5d806569d
#
_cell.length_a   1.000
_cell.length_b   1.000
_cell.length_c   1.000
_cell.angle_alpha   90.00
_cell.angle_beta   90.00
_cell.angle_gamma   90.00
#
_symmetry.space_group_name_H-M   'P 1'
#
loop_
_entity.id
_entity.type
_entity.pdbx_description
1 polymer ?
#
loop_
_entity_poly.entity_id
_entity_poly.type
_entity_poly.pdbx_seq_one_letter_code
_entity_poly.pdbx_strand_id
1 'polypeptide(L)'
;ELDPAFVGRAKVEYDQRKAFEGAHFIYAKNWSAYDGDNYGKILCTDRSWTVDAEKMALTDNAFFMHCLPVRRNMIVTDEVIESPQSIVIPEAANRVVSAQTVLKMILSDL
;
A
#
# COMPACT_ATOMS: atom_id res chain seq x y z
N GLU A 1 -7.28 9.25 -6.13
CA GLU A 1 -8.53 8.54 -6.45
C GLU A 1 -8.23 7.18 -7.08
N LEU A 2 -9.16 6.25 -6.95
CA LEU A 2 -9.08 4.94 -7.60
C LEU A 2 -9.76 5.05 -8.96
N ASP A 3 -9.08 4.59 -10.01
CA ASP A 3 -9.68 4.51 -11.34
C ASP A 3 -10.92 3.60 -11.30
N PRO A 4 -12.11 4.09 -11.70
CA PRO A 4 -13.34 3.32 -11.68
C PRO A 4 -13.26 1.99 -12.41
N ALA A 5 -12.42 1.88 -13.44
CA ALA A 5 -12.21 0.64 -14.20
C ALA A 5 -11.63 -0.49 -13.34
N PHE A 6 -10.94 -0.17 -12.26
CA PHE A 6 -10.26 -1.14 -11.38
C PHE A 6 -10.97 -1.37 -10.03
N VAL A 7 -12.08 -0.68 -9.75
CA VAL A 7 -12.82 -0.89 -8.47
C VAL A 7 -13.30 -2.34 -8.34
N GLY A 8 -13.81 -2.91 -9.42
CA GLY A 8 -14.26 -4.30 -9.45
C GLY A 8 -15.26 -4.61 -8.35
N ARG A 9 -14.92 -5.62 -7.51
CA ARG A 9 -15.74 -6.03 -6.36
C ARG A 9 -15.31 -5.38 -5.03
N ALA A 10 -14.33 -4.47 -5.06
CA ALA A 10 -13.83 -3.82 -3.86
C ALA A 10 -14.87 -2.83 -3.30
N LYS A 11 -15.00 -2.79 -1.99
CA LYS A 11 -15.74 -1.72 -1.32
C LYS A 11 -14.84 -0.48 -1.29
N VAL A 12 -15.36 0.64 -1.78
CA VAL A 12 -14.67 1.92 -1.68
C VAL A 12 -15.13 2.63 -0.40
N GLU A 13 -14.18 3.05 0.43
CA GLU A 13 -14.41 3.83 1.64
C GLU A 13 -13.51 5.07 1.60
N TYR A 14 -14.10 6.25 1.72
CA TYR A 14 -13.40 7.53 1.69
C TYR A 14 -12.99 8.04 3.08
N ASP A 15 -13.55 7.46 4.13
CA ASP A 15 -13.10 7.68 5.50
C ASP A 15 -12.01 6.67 5.85
N GLN A 16 -10.77 7.14 5.88
CA GLN A 16 -9.62 6.28 6.13
C GLN A 16 -9.70 5.58 7.49
N ARG A 17 -10.21 6.24 8.53
CA ARG A 17 -10.33 5.63 9.87
C ARG A 17 -11.31 4.46 9.84
N LYS A 18 -12.45 4.61 9.18
CA LYS A 18 -13.41 3.51 8.99
C LYS A 18 -12.86 2.37 8.15
N ALA A 19 -12.03 2.69 7.14
CA ALA A 19 -11.39 1.68 6.33
C ALA A 19 -10.38 0.84 7.12
N PHE A 20 -9.80 1.40 8.19
CA PHE A 20 -8.85 0.71 9.06
C PHE A 20 -9.52 -0.19 10.11
N GLU A 21 -10.77 0.12 10.52
CA GLU A 21 -11.47 -0.63 11.56
C GLU A 21 -11.54 -2.12 11.26
N GLY A 22 -10.91 -2.92 12.13
CA GLY A 22 -10.89 -4.39 12.03
C GLY A 22 -10.10 -4.94 10.84
N ALA A 23 -9.36 -4.12 10.10
CA ALA A 23 -8.51 -4.61 9.02
C ALA A 23 -7.38 -5.50 9.55
N HIS A 24 -6.98 -6.52 8.77
CA HIS A 24 -5.84 -7.39 9.06
C HIS A 24 -4.59 -7.03 8.26
N PHE A 25 -4.76 -6.29 7.17
CA PHE A 25 -3.68 -5.80 6.32
C PHE A 25 -3.95 -4.37 5.90
N ILE A 26 -2.95 -3.50 6.04
CA ILE A 26 -2.96 -2.14 5.52
C ILE A 26 -1.90 -2.04 4.44
N TYR A 27 -2.35 -1.96 3.19
CA TYR A 27 -1.46 -1.76 2.05
C TYR A 27 -1.51 -0.29 1.63
N ALA A 28 -0.48 0.47 2.00
CA ALA A 28 -0.37 1.86 1.60
C ALA A 28 0.35 2.00 0.24
N LYS A 29 0.08 3.09 -0.46
CA LYS A 29 0.73 3.43 -1.72
C LYS A 29 1.05 4.92 -1.76
N ASN A 30 2.12 5.28 -2.47
CA ASN A 30 2.40 6.69 -2.71
C ASN A 30 1.27 7.34 -3.49
N TRP A 31 0.86 8.52 -3.06
CA TRP A 31 -0.15 9.31 -3.75
C TRP A 31 0.44 9.95 -4.99
N SER A 32 -0.22 9.80 -6.11
CA SER A 32 0.08 10.50 -7.35
C SER A 32 -1.17 10.57 -8.21
N ALA A 33 -1.25 11.56 -9.07
CA ALA A 33 -2.25 11.58 -10.13
C ALA A 33 -1.97 10.44 -11.11
N TYR A 34 -3.02 9.86 -11.66
CA TYR A 34 -2.92 8.79 -12.67
C TYR A 34 -3.21 9.30 -14.08
N ASP A 35 -3.55 10.58 -14.22
CA ASP A 35 -3.96 11.23 -15.46
C ASP A 35 -2.96 12.28 -15.96
N GLY A 36 -2.81 12.33 -17.25
CA GLY A 36 -2.19 13.38 -18.03
C GLY A 36 -0.83 13.86 -17.54
N ASP A 37 -0.61 15.17 -17.64
CA ASP A 37 0.67 15.84 -17.35
C ASP A 37 1.06 15.81 -15.88
N ASN A 38 0.16 15.38 -15.00
CA ASN A 38 0.37 15.30 -13.56
C ASN A 38 0.81 13.92 -13.07
N TYR A 39 0.91 12.94 -13.96
CA TYR A 39 1.30 11.57 -13.59
C TYR A 39 2.61 11.55 -12.80
N GLY A 40 2.58 10.91 -11.64
CA GLY A 40 3.73 10.78 -10.76
C GLY A 40 4.10 12.04 -9.96
N LYS A 41 3.47 13.18 -10.18
CA LYS A 41 3.73 14.41 -9.41
C LYS A 41 3.08 14.34 -8.03
N ILE A 42 3.76 14.91 -7.03
CA ILE A 42 3.22 15.09 -5.68
C ILE A 42 2.35 16.35 -5.71
N LEU A 43 1.06 16.19 -5.93
CA LEU A 43 0.10 17.30 -5.96
C LEU A 43 -0.51 17.60 -4.59
N CYS A 44 -0.51 16.62 -3.69
CA CYS A 44 -1.09 16.73 -2.37
C CYS A 44 -0.04 16.42 -1.31
N THR A 45 0.05 17.30 -0.31
CA THR A 45 0.89 17.14 0.89
C THR A 45 0.04 17.02 2.15
N ASP A 46 -1.22 16.69 2.01
CA ASP A 46 -2.14 16.50 3.15
C ASP A 46 -1.74 15.27 3.96
N ARG A 47 -1.14 15.54 5.12
CA ARG A 47 -0.69 14.49 6.04
C ARG A 47 -1.81 13.84 6.86
N SER A 48 -3.05 14.30 6.73
CA SER A 48 -4.19 13.63 7.38
C SER A 48 -4.34 12.18 6.90
N TRP A 49 -3.83 11.87 5.69
CA TRP A 49 -3.81 10.52 5.11
C TRP A 49 -2.59 9.68 5.49
N THR A 50 -1.61 10.24 6.18
CA THR A 50 -0.44 9.50 6.64
C THR A 50 -0.87 8.36 7.55
N VAL A 51 -0.35 7.15 7.29
CA VAL A 51 -0.55 6.00 8.18
C VAL A 51 0.35 6.18 9.40
N ASP A 52 -0.26 6.25 10.57
CA ASP A 52 0.39 6.44 11.86
C ASP A 52 -0.04 5.37 12.86
N ALA A 53 0.58 5.37 14.04
CA ALA A 53 0.30 4.39 15.07
C ALA A 53 -1.14 4.49 15.58
N GLU A 54 -1.74 5.70 15.63
CA GLU A 54 -3.12 5.89 16.06
C GLU A 54 -4.10 5.18 15.12
N LYS A 55 -3.90 5.30 13.81
CA LYS A 55 -4.73 4.61 12.81
C LYS A 55 -4.47 3.09 12.82
N MET A 56 -3.22 2.67 12.96
CA MET A 56 -2.91 1.24 13.09
C MET A 56 -3.58 0.61 14.32
N ALA A 57 -3.76 1.35 15.39
CA ALA A 57 -4.49 0.88 16.58
C ALA A 57 -6.00 0.63 16.36
N LEU A 58 -6.59 1.14 15.28
CA LEU A 58 -7.98 0.85 14.89
C LEU A 58 -8.15 -0.52 14.22
N THR A 59 -7.05 -1.11 13.76
CA THR A 59 -7.05 -2.38 13.05
C THR A 59 -7.13 -3.57 13.98
N ASP A 60 -7.39 -4.74 13.42
CA ASP A 60 -7.24 -6.00 14.15
C ASP A 60 -5.81 -6.52 14.00
N ASN A 61 -4.87 -5.82 14.66
CA ASN A 61 -3.45 -6.17 14.68
C ASN A 61 -2.82 -6.27 13.26
N ALA A 62 -3.22 -5.37 12.37
CA ALA A 62 -2.87 -5.44 10.95
C ALA A 62 -1.37 -5.42 10.68
N PHE A 63 -0.96 -6.19 9.68
CA PHE A 63 0.33 -6.00 9.05
C PHE A 63 0.33 -4.77 8.12
N PHE A 64 1.41 -3.98 8.20
CA PHE A 64 1.64 -2.86 7.29
C PHE A 64 2.45 -3.30 6.08
N MET A 65 2.01 -2.91 4.89
CA MET A 65 2.59 -3.24 3.59
C MET A 65 2.77 -2.00 2.73
N HIS A 66 3.80 -2.00 1.91
CA HIS A 66 4.06 -0.99 0.87
C HIS A 66 5.03 -1.52 -0.17
N CYS A 67 4.73 -1.34 -1.45
CA CYS A 67 5.54 -1.86 -2.57
C CYS A 67 6.93 -1.23 -2.74
N LEU A 68 7.29 -0.25 -1.89
CA LEU A 68 8.55 0.51 -1.96
C LEU A 68 8.87 1.06 -3.40
N PRO A 69 9.58 2.19 -3.52
CA PRO A 69 10.05 3.05 -2.42
C PRO A 69 8.91 3.84 -1.76
N VAL A 70 9.02 4.11 -0.47
CA VAL A 70 8.01 4.83 0.32
C VAL A 70 8.49 6.24 0.66
N ARG A 71 7.56 7.20 0.71
CA ARG A 71 7.82 8.54 1.24
C ARG A 71 7.54 8.53 2.74
N ARG A 72 8.60 8.34 3.53
CA ARG A 72 8.52 8.32 5.00
C ARG A 72 7.99 9.64 5.54
N ASN A 73 7.24 9.56 6.63
CA ASN A 73 6.59 10.68 7.31
C ASN A 73 5.66 11.51 6.41
N MET A 74 5.26 10.93 5.29
CA MET A 74 4.24 11.43 4.39
C MET A 74 3.17 10.35 4.13
N ILE A 75 3.57 9.18 3.66
CA ILE A 75 2.65 8.05 3.44
C ILE A 75 2.45 7.27 4.73
N VAL A 76 3.53 7.05 5.46
CA VAL A 76 3.58 6.30 6.70
C VAL A 76 4.64 6.90 7.63
N THR A 77 4.38 6.89 8.93
CA THR A 77 5.36 7.36 9.92
C THR A 77 6.51 6.37 10.08
N ASP A 78 7.68 6.86 10.52
CA ASP A 78 8.82 6.00 10.84
C ASP A 78 8.46 4.96 11.89
N GLU A 79 7.67 5.33 12.88
CA GLU A 79 7.19 4.43 13.93
C GLU A 79 6.47 3.21 13.36
N VAL A 80 5.58 3.38 12.40
CA VAL A 80 4.81 2.29 11.80
C VAL A 80 5.66 1.45 10.87
N ILE A 81 6.46 2.06 9.99
CA ILE A 81 7.24 1.30 9.01
C ILE A 81 8.37 0.49 9.65
N GLU A 82 8.89 0.93 10.79
CA GLU A 82 9.92 0.20 11.56
C GLU A 82 9.32 -0.71 12.65
N SER A 83 8.00 -0.76 12.76
CA SER A 83 7.34 -1.60 13.76
C SER A 83 7.45 -3.10 13.43
N PRO A 84 7.28 -3.99 14.42
CA PRO A 84 7.19 -5.43 14.18
C PRO A 84 6.04 -5.85 13.25
N GLN A 85 5.03 -5.02 13.10
CA GLN A 85 3.90 -5.24 12.20
C GLN A 85 4.21 -4.88 10.74
N SER A 86 5.33 -4.20 10.47
CA SER A 86 5.73 -3.87 9.11
C SER A 86 6.34 -5.08 8.41
N ILE A 87 5.73 -5.49 7.30
CA ILE A 87 6.21 -6.59 6.47
C ILE A 87 6.70 -6.12 5.10
N VAL A 88 7.09 -4.84 4.98
CA VAL A 88 7.56 -4.26 3.70
C VAL A 88 8.82 -4.95 3.16
N ILE A 89 9.72 -5.43 4.01
CA ILE A 89 10.93 -6.14 3.59
C ILE A 89 10.60 -7.57 3.13
N PRO A 90 9.86 -8.40 3.88
CA PRO A 90 9.36 -9.69 3.38
C PRO A 90 8.56 -9.57 2.07
N GLU A 91 7.71 -8.55 1.95
CA GLU A 91 6.97 -8.26 0.72
C GLU A 91 7.91 -8.00 -0.47
N ALA A 92 8.91 -7.14 -0.28
CA ALA A 92 9.91 -6.84 -1.29
C ALA A 92 10.73 -8.09 -1.68
N ALA A 93 11.09 -8.93 -0.73
CA ALA A 93 11.81 -10.19 -0.96
C ALA A 93 11.00 -11.19 -1.79
N ASN A 94 9.69 -11.21 -1.64
CA ASN A 94 8.78 -12.07 -2.40
C ASN A 94 8.83 -11.82 -3.93
N ARG A 95 9.34 -10.67 -4.37
CA ARG A 95 9.53 -10.37 -5.80
C ARG A 95 10.38 -11.42 -6.52
N VAL A 96 11.39 -11.94 -5.86
CA VAL A 96 12.25 -12.99 -6.45
C VAL A 96 11.44 -14.23 -6.76
N VAL A 97 10.69 -14.73 -5.79
CA VAL A 97 9.87 -15.94 -5.93
C VAL A 97 8.76 -15.74 -6.97
N SER A 98 8.09 -14.58 -6.93
CA SER A 98 7.03 -14.25 -7.88
C SER A 98 7.56 -14.20 -9.32
N ALA A 99 8.71 -13.55 -9.55
CA ALA A 99 9.32 -13.49 -10.87
C ALA A 99 9.76 -14.87 -11.37
N GLN A 100 10.36 -15.68 -10.51
CA GLN A 100 10.74 -17.06 -10.86
C GLN A 100 9.51 -17.92 -11.21
N THR A 101 8.42 -17.76 -10.47
CA THR A 101 7.18 -18.49 -10.75
C THR A 101 6.60 -18.12 -12.11
N VAL A 102 6.51 -16.83 -12.41
CA VAL A 102 6.01 -16.34 -13.71
C VAL A 102 6.89 -16.85 -14.86
N LEU A 103 8.21 -16.74 -14.73
CA LEU A 103 9.14 -17.25 -15.74
C LEU A 103 9.00 -18.76 -15.93
N LYS A 104 8.88 -19.52 -14.84
CA LYS A 104 8.67 -20.96 -14.92
C LYS A 104 7.38 -21.30 -15.68
N MET A 105 6.27 -20.61 -15.38
CA MET A 105 5.00 -20.83 -16.09
C MET A 105 5.15 -20.55 -17.58
N ILE A 106 5.71 -19.40 -17.97
CA ILE A 106 5.92 -19.05 -19.38
C ILE A 106 6.78 -20.10 -20.11
N LEU A 107 7.86 -20.55 -19.47
CA LEU A 107 8.77 -21.53 -20.09
C LEU A 107 8.20 -22.95 -20.13
N SER A 108 7.23 -23.27 -19.27
CA SER A 108 6.58 -24.59 -19.27
C SER A 108 5.53 -24.72 -20.38
N ASP A 109 5.06 -23.60 -20.91
CA ASP A 109 4.08 -23.55 -21.99
C ASP A 109 4.74 -23.48 -23.40
N LEU A 110 6.07 -23.46 -23.46
CA LEU A 110 6.88 -23.49 -24.68
C LEU A 110 7.32 -24.92 -25.03
#